data_b262154e33f09e939ea529580df8eaec
#
_entry.id   b262154e33f09e939ea529580df8eaec
#
_cell.length_a   1.000
_cell.length_b   1.000
_cell.length_c   1.000
_cell.angle_alpha   90.00
_cell.angle_beta   90.00
_cell.angle_gamma   90.00
#
_symmetry.space_group_name_H-M   'P 1'
#
loop_
_entity.id
_entity.type
_entity.pdbx_description
1 polymer ?
#
loop_
_entity_poly.entity_id
_entity_poly.type
_entity_poly.pdbx_seq_one_letter_code
_entity_poly.pdbx_strand_id
1 'polypeptide(L)'
;MLAGQKLKTNGGVEVLLFPLPYLYMSQNEGGDYSHAGTLAMDFLGWGANGRIYGCPYYAPCSCTCIASTESANRIWQSDNPVLYADGTTDYVTWVQAHDNNPLPVGTHLNQGDLLGHTGTAGFATGDHVHFNFAKGRYANWEQVPPNNNWQLKNSMHIYNACYVNDTVIVQGYNHNWITYQGGVTPTEKEKHKFPWVLYAKKLRNKSYY
;
A
#
# COMPACT_ATOMS: atom_id res chain seq x y z
N MET A 1 -1.79 -7.85 2.22
CA MET A 1 -2.15 -9.06 1.45
C MET A 1 -1.33 -10.26 1.92
N LEU A 2 -1.77 -11.46 1.57
CA LEU A 2 -1.05 -12.71 1.86
C LEU A 2 -0.21 -13.16 0.65
N ALA A 3 0.77 -14.01 0.90
CA ALA A 3 1.54 -14.66 -0.15
C ALA A 3 0.61 -15.40 -1.14
N GLY A 4 0.81 -15.22 -2.44
CA GLY A 4 0.02 -15.85 -3.50
C GLY A 4 -1.42 -15.35 -3.62
N GLN A 5 -1.82 -14.35 -2.83
CA GLN A 5 -3.17 -13.79 -2.92
C GLN A 5 -3.40 -13.11 -4.26
N LYS A 6 -4.50 -13.47 -4.92
CA LYS A 6 -4.96 -12.88 -6.17
C LYS A 6 -6.40 -12.43 -6.01
N LEU A 7 -6.71 -11.24 -6.47
CA LEU A 7 -8.06 -10.69 -6.41
C LEU A 7 -8.38 -9.92 -7.69
N LYS A 8 -9.49 -10.28 -8.33
CA LYS A 8 -9.98 -9.62 -9.54
C LYS A 8 -11.45 -9.25 -9.39
N THR A 9 -11.84 -8.21 -10.09
CA THR A 9 -13.26 -7.89 -10.30
C THR A 9 -13.94 -8.97 -11.13
N ASN A 10 -15.28 -8.97 -11.18
CA ASN A 10 -16.04 -9.85 -12.08
C ASN A 10 -15.68 -9.63 -13.56
N GLY A 11 -15.20 -8.45 -13.93
CA GLY A 11 -14.69 -8.11 -15.26
C GLY A 11 -13.24 -8.51 -15.52
N GLY A 12 -12.58 -9.19 -14.57
CA GLY A 12 -11.21 -9.69 -14.73
C GLY A 12 -10.10 -8.66 -14.44
N VAL A 13 -10.45 -7.43 -14.04
CA VAL A 13 -9.48 -6.38 -13.66
C VAL A 13 -8.88 -6.72 -12.30
N GLU A 14 -7.55 -6.68 -12.16
CA GLU A 14 -6.90 -6.88 -10.85
C GLU A 14 -7.25 -5.76 -9.88
N VAL A 15 -7.53 -6.14 -8.64
CA VAL A 15 -7.77 -5.21 -7.53
C VAL A 15 -6.43 -4.89 -6.88
N LEU A 16 -6.06 -3.62 -6.79
CA LEU A 16 -4.79 -3.21 -6.20
C LEU A 16 -4.81 -3.47 -4.68
N LEU A 17 -3.98 -4.38 -4.20
CA LEU A 17 -3.94 -4.81 -2.80
C LEU A 17 -2.78 -4.17 -2.04
N PHE A 18 -3.00 -3.88 -0.76
CA PHE A 18 -1.93 -3.39 0.12
C PHE A 18 -0.86 -4.48 0.32
N PRO A 19 0.44 -4.20 0.09
CA PRO A 19 1.47 -5.22 -0.05
C PRO A 19 1.73 -6.11 1.18
N LEU A 20 1.57 -5.58 2.40
CA LEU A 20 1.91 -6.29 3.64
C LEU A 20 0.71 -7.06 4.22
N PRO A 21 0.93 -8.21 4.90
CA PRO A 21 -0.13 -8.94 5.59
C PRO A 21 -0.62 -8.23 6.85
N TYR A 22 0.23 -7.42 7.49
CA TYR A 22 -0.11 -6.55 8.61
C TYR A 22 0.26 -5.12 8.27
N LEU A 23 -0.66 -4.20 8.53
CA LEU A 23 -0.47 -2.78 8.31
C LEU A 23 -0.08 -2.13 9.63
N TYR A 24 1.21 -1.83 9.79
CA TYR A 24 1.73 -1.01 10.88
C TYR A 24 2.48 0.17 10.27
N MET A 25 1.83 1.31 10.18
CA MET A 25 2.42 2.55 9.68
C MET A 25 3.29 3.17 10.77
N SER A 26 4.59 3.36 10.49
CA SER A 26 5.53 4.01 11.41
C SER A 26 5.69 5.50 11.13
N GLN A 27 5.56 5.90 9.85
CA GLN A 27 5.57 7.30 9.47
C GLN A 27 4.48 7.57 8.44
N ASN A 28 3.68 8.60 8.71
CA ASN A 28 2.57 9.01 7.85
C ASN A 28 3.07 9.90 6.70
N GLU A 29 2.22 10.08 5.70
CA GLU A 29 2.36 11.12 4.67
C GLU A 29 2.39 12.51 5.32
N GLY A 30 3.13 13.43 4.72
CA GLY A 30 3.29 14.78 5.26
C GLY A 30 3.98 14.83 6.62
N GLY A 31 4.58 13.71 7.07
CA GLY A 31 5.34 13.63 8.32
C GLY A 31 6.65 14.43 8.26
N ASP A 32 7.45 14.31 9.32
CA ASP A 32 8.72 15.03 9.42
C ASP A 32 9.76 14.52 8.39
N TYR A 33 10.83 15.28 8.21
CA TYR A 33 12.00 14.95 7.38
C TYR A 33 11.66 14.59 5.92
N SER A 34 11.92 13.35 5.53
CA SER A 34 11.73 12.85 4.15
C SER A 34 10.28 12.79 3.68
N HIS A 35 9.32 12.79 4.60
CA HIS A 35 7.89 12.74 4.27
C HIS A 35 7.23 14.12 4.24
N ALA A 36 7.91 15.20 4.68
CA ALA A 36 7.33 16.54 4.69
C ALA A 36 6.86 16.95 3.27
N GLY A 37 5.55 17.13 3.13
CA GLY A 37 4.88 17.47 1.88
C GLY A 37 4.63 16.31 0.92
N THR A 38 5.19 15.11 1.16
CA THR A 38 4.98 13.95 0.28
C THR A 38 3.78 13.11 0.68
N LEU A 39 3.30 12.28 -0.26
CA LEU A 39 2.29 11.24 -0.01
C LEU A 39 2.92 9.85 0.25
N ALA A 40 4.21 9.84 0.59
CA ALA A 40 4.91 8.62 0.96
C ALA A 40 4.60 8.21 2.41
N MET A 41 4.64 6.91 2.67
CA MET A 41 4.40 6.32 3.98
C MET A 41 5.41 5.21 4.27
N ASP A 42 5.81 5.07 5.54
CA ASP A 42 6.67 4.00 6.01
C ASP A 42 5.89 2.97 6.80
N PHE A 43 6.19 1.70 6.55
CA PHE A 43 5.54 0.58 7.20
C PHE A 43 6.57 -0.37 7.82
N LEU A 44 6.33 -0.73 9.06
CA LEU A 44 7.08 -1.77 9.77
C LEU A 44 6.60 -3.15 9.37
N GLY A 45 7.52 -4.11 9.29
CA GLY A 45 7.16 -5.52 9.30
C GLY A 45 6.48 -5.90 10.61
N TRP A 46 5.32 -6.54 10.53
CA TRP A 46 4.52 -6.92 11.69
C TRP A 46 3.84 -8.26 11.47
N GLY A 47 3.53 -8.96 12.57
CA GLY A 47 2.82 -10.24 12.58
C GLY A 47 1.98 -10.42 13.82
N ALA A 48 1.37 -11.58 13.99
CA ALA A 48 0.53 -11.91 15.14
C ALA A 48 1.25 -11.75 16.50
N ASN A 49 2.57 -11.95 16.51
CA ASN A 49 3.40 -11.86 17.71
C ASN A 49 4.19 -10.54 17.80
N GLY A 50 3.87 -9.55 17.00
CA GLY A 50 4.51 -8.23 17.00
C GLY A 50 5.49 -8.01 15.86
N ARG A 51 6.56 -7.25 16.12
CA ARG A 51 7.56 -6.77 15.16
C ARG A 51 8.29 -7.92 14.45
N ILE A 52 8.42 -7.81 13.13
CA ILE A 52 9.21 -8.72 12.29
C ILE A 52 10.23 -7.88 11.50
N TYR A 53 11.51 -8.21 11.63
CA TYR A 53 12.59 -7.62 10.82
C TYR A 53 12.77 -8.44 9.54
N GLY A 54 13.04 -7.78 8.42
CA GLY A 54 13.09 -8.45 7.12
C GLY A 54 11.74 -9.07 6.75
N CYS A 55 10.64 -8.41 7.09
CA CYS A 55 9.29 -8.91 6.85
C CYS A 55 9.01 -8.96 5.34
N PRO A 56 8.55 -10.10 4.78
CA PRO A 56 8.20 -10.17 3.38
C PRO A 56 6.95 -9.33 3.06
N TYR A 57 6.95 -8.71 1.87
CA TYR A 57 5.79 -8.08 1.28
C TYR A 57 5.63 -8.52 -0.19
N TYR A 58 4.42 -8.39 -0.72
CA TYR A 58 4.02 -9.07 -1.95
C TYR A 58 3.55 -8.08 -3.01
N ALA A 59 3.68 -8.47 -4.28
CA ALA A 59 3.28 -7.66 -5.43
C ALA A 59 1.78 -7.31 -5.37
N PRO A 60 1.40 -6.03 -5.29
CA PRO A 60 0.02 -5.58 -5.10
C PRO A 60 -0.88 -5.86 -6.31
N CYS A 61 -0.28 -6.05 -7.48
CA CYS A 61 -0.86 -6.44 -8.75
C CYS A 61 0.24 -7.07 -9.61
N SER A 62 -0.10 -7.60 -10.78
CA SER A 62 0.88 -8.02 -11.79
C SER A 62 1.65 -6.81 -12.31
N CYS A 63 2.99 -6.87 -12.28
CA CYS A 63 3.84 -5.70 -12.44
C CYS A 63 5.24 -6.02 -12.93
N THR A 64 5.92 -5.00 -13.41
CA THR A 64 7.31 -5.06 -13.86
C THR A 64 8.14 -4.00 -13.14
N CYS A 65 9.33 -4.36 -12.66
CA CYS A 65 10.33 -3.41 -12.17
C CYS A 65 10.92 -2.64 -13.35
N ILE A 66 10.57 -1.36 -13.48
CA ILE A 66 10.91 -0.57 -14.65
C ILE A 66 12.17 0.29 -14.50
N ALA A 67 12.54 0.63 -13.26
CA ALA A 67 13.69 1.49 -12.99
C ALA A 67 14.19 1.35 -11.54
N SER A 68 15.37 1.94 -11.30
CA SER A 68 15.96 2.16 -9.99
C SER A 68 16.71 3.49 -10.06
N THR A 69 16.54 4.36 -9.10
CA THR A 69 17.30 5.61 -9.00
C THR A 69 18.46 5.50 -8.01
N GLU A 70 18.35 4.54 -7.07
CA GLU A 70 19.35 4.25 -6.06
C GLU A 70 19.42 2.74 -5.82
N SER A 71 20.51 2.26 -5.23
CA SER A 71 20.67 0.81 -4.93
C SER A 71 19.55 0.23 -4.09
N ALA A 72 18.98 1.06 -3.19
CA ALA A 72 17.99 0.66 -2.20
C ALA A 72 16.53 0.85 -2.65
N ASN A 73 16.28 1.41 -3.82
CA ASN A 73 14.91 1.61 -4.30
C ASN A 73 14.63 0.91 -5.63
N ARG A 74 13.36 0.62 -5.87
CA ARG A 74 12.83 0.09 -7.14
C ARG A 74 11.54 0.79 -7.50
N ILE A 75 11.42 1.13 -8.77
CA ILE A 75 10.19 1.67 -9.35
C ILE A 75 9.50 0.56 -10.10
N TRP A 76 8.28 0.28 -9.70
CA TRP A 76 7.42 -0.73 -10.28
C TRP A 76 6.25 -0.10 -11.01
N GLN A 77 5.78 -0.74 -12.06
CA GLN A 77 4.59 -0.35 -12.80
C GLN A 77 3.72 -1.57 -13.06
N SER A 78 2.40 -1.43 -12.89
CA SER A 78 1.44 -2.47 -13.24
C SER A 78 1.48 -2.76 -14.74
N ASP A 79 1.32 -4.03 -15.11
CA ASP A 79 1.31 -4.45 -16.51
C ASP A 79 0.02 -4.01 -17.21
N ASN A 80 -1.08 -3.96 -16.47
CA ASN A 80 -2.41 -3.57 -16.93
C ASN A 80 -3.03 -2.54 -15.97
N PRO A 81 -4.09 -1.81 -16.39
CA PRO A 81 -4.90 -1.03 -15.47
C PRO A 81 -5.46 -1.89 -14.34
N VAL A 82 -5.46 -1.36 -13.12
CA VAL A 82 -5.94 -2.01 -11.90
C VAL A 82 -7.05 -1.18 -11.25
N LEU A 83 -7.91 -1.83 -10.46
CA LEU A 83 -8.92 -1.15 -9.68
C LEU A 83 -8.30 -0.62 -8.38
N TYR A 84 -8.35 0.69 -8.17
CA TYR A 84 -7.95 1.36 -6.93
C TYR A 84 -9.04 1.33 -5.87
N ALA A 85 -8.65 1.55 -4.60
CA ALA A 85 -9.57 1.63 -3.47
C ALA A 85 -10.52 2.85 -3.56
N ASP A 86 -10.18 3.89 -4.32
CA ASP A 86 -11.06 5.02 -4.63
C ASP A 86 -12.15 4.68 -5.67
N GLY A 87 -12.14 3.46 -6.21
CA GLY A 87 -13.08 2.97 -7.20
C GLY A 87 -12.75 3.32 -8.64
N THR A 88 -11.66 4.01 -8.90
CA THR A 88 -11.19 4.29 -10.27
C THR A 88 -10.28 3.19 -10.80
N THR A 89 -10.07 3.14 -12.12
CA THR A 89 -9.21 2.15 -12.77
C THR A 89 -8.19 2.88 -13.65
N ASP A 90 -6.91 2.57 -13.45
CA ASP A 90 -5.80 3.08 -14.26
C ASP A 90 -4.56 2.20 -14.05
N TYR A 91 -3.47 2.45 -14.79
CA TYR A 91 -2.15 1.93 -14.43
C TYR A 91 -1.71 2.51 -13.08
N VAL A 92 -0.90 1.75 -12.35
CA VAL A 92 -0.26 2.22 -11.11
C VAL A 92 1.26 2.13 -11.23
N THR A 93 1.93 3.16 -10.76
CA THR A 93 3.38 3.17 -10.53
C THR A 93 3.63 3.33 -9.04
N TRP A 94 4.62 2.65 -8.50
CA TRP A 94 5.05 2.89 -7.12
C TRP A 94 6.56 2.71 -6.96
N VAL A 95 7.09 3.36 -5.96
CA VAL A 95 8.43 3.10 -5.48
C VAL A 95 8.35 2.34 -4.16
N GLN A 96 9.27 1.39 -4.01
CA GLN A 96 9.61 0.78 -2.73
C GLN A 96 11.07 1.06 -2.42
N ALA A 97 11.41 1.29 -1.15
CA ALA A 97 12.79 1.47 -0.73
C ALA A 97 13.13 0.66 0.52
N HIS A 98 14.43 0.60 0.80
CA HIS A 98 15.08 0.02 1.98
C HIS A 98 15.21 -1.51 2.02
N ASP A 99 14.74 -2.24 1.01
CA ASP A 99 15.07 -3.68 0.90
C ASP A 99 16.59 -3.85 0.75
N ASN A 100 17.18 -4.75 1.57
CA ASN A 100 18.62 -5.02 1.53
C ASN A 100 19.06 -5.83 0.29
N ASN A 101 18.11 -6.53 -0.35
CA ASN A 101 18.34 -7.35 -1.55
C ASN A 101 17.21 -7.15 -2.56
N PRO A 102 16.98 -5.92 -3.06
CA PRO A 102 15.86 -5.64 -3.94
C PRO A 102 16.00 -6.35 -5.28
N LEU A 103 14.89 -6.82 -5.82
CA LEU A 103 14.84 -7.50 -7.12
C LEU A 103 15.40 -6.62 -8.25
N PRO A 104 16.05 -7.19 -9.28
CA PRO A 104 16.64 -6.41 -10.36
C PRO A 104 15.59 -5.74 -11.25
N VAL A 105 16.00 -4.63 -11.88
CA VAL A 105 15.21 -3.99 -12.94
C VAL A 105 14.96 -4.98 -14.07
N GLY A 106 13.75 -4.99 -14.61
CA GLY A 106 13.28 -5.96 -15.60
C GLY A 106 12.58 -7.18 -15.00
N THR A 107 12.60 -7.37 -13.67
CA THR A 107 11.85 -8.44 -13.01
C THR A 107 10.35 -8.24 -13.22
N HIS A 108 9.67 -9.31 -13.65
CA HIS A 108 8.22 -9.39 -13.73
C HIS A 108 7.67 -10.24 -12.58
N LEU A 109 6.58 -9.81 -11.97
CA LEU A 109 5.86 -10.49 -10.89
C LEU A 109 4.36 -10.56 -11.20
N ASN A 110 3.73 -11.67 -10.83
CA ASN A 110 2.29 -11.75 -10.76
C ASN A 110 1.80 -11.20 -9.42
N GLN A 111 0.54 -10.80 -9.36
CA GLN A 111 -0.08 -10.41 -8.08
C GLN A 111 0.12 -11.51 -7.02
N GLY A 112 0.60 -11.12 -5.84
CA GLY A 112 0.86 -12.02 -4.71
C GLY A 112 2.23 -12.69 -4.70
N ASP A 113 3.05 -12.53 -5.73
CA ASP A 113 4.44 -12.98 -5.73
C ASP A 113 5.27 -12.16 -4.73
N LEU A 114 6.35 -12.73 -4.21
CA LEU A 114 7.26 -12.02 -3.30
C LEU A 114 7.88 -10.81 -4.00
N LEU A 115 7.58 -9.61 -3.50
CA LEU A 115 8.08 -8.35 -4.04
C LEU A 115 9.38 -7.92 -3.37
N GLY A 116 9.52 -8.16 -2.06
CA GLY A 116 10.69 -7.77 -1.29
C GLY A 116 10.53 -8.02 0.20
N HIS A 117 11.47 -7.48 0.95
CA HIS A 117 11.51 -7.54 2.42
C HIS A 117 11.73 -6.14 3.01
N THR A 118 11.13 -5.86 4.16
CA THR A 118 11.52 -4.67 4.94
C THR A 118 13.02 -4.73 5.23
N GLY A 119 13.67 -3.58 5.30
CA GLY A 119 15.12 -3.54 5.46
C GLY A 119 15.64 -2.18 5.91
N THR A 120 16.94 -2.01 5.76
CA THR A 120 17.68 -0.82 6.22
C THR A 120 18.60 -0.23 5.15
N ALA A 121 18.49 -0.68 3.89
CA ALA A 121 19.35 -0.20 2.82
C ALA A 121 19.07 1.28 2.51
N GLY A 122 20.14 2.03 2.17
CA GLY A 122 20.04 3.47 1.88
C GLY A 122 19.83 4.32 3.13
N PHE A 123 19.09 5.41 2.99
CA PHE A 123 18.83 6.35 4.09
C PHE A 123 17.66 5.86 4.95
N ALA A 124 17.93 5.00 5.92
CA ALA A 124 16.95 4.43 6.83
C ALA A 124 17.46 4.47 8.28
N THR A 125 16.58 4.78 9.23
CA THR A 125 16.90 4.81 10.67
C THR A 125 16.59 3.46 11.35
N GLY A 126 15.94 2.54 10.66
CA GLY A 126 15.57 1.23 11.15
C GLY A 126 14.91 0.40 10.06
N ASP A 127 14.65 -0.87 10.34
CA ASP A 127 14.03 -1.79 9.39
C ASP A 127 12.58 -1.38 9.09
N HIS A 128 12.28 -1.06 7.84
CA HIS A 128 10.96 -0.72 7.34
C HIS A 128 10.90 -0.85 5.81
N VAL A 129 9.74 -0.63 5.24
CA VAL A 129 9.59 -0.36 3.81
C VAL A 129 8.96 1.01 3.62
N HIS A 130 9.54 1.79 2.72
CA HIS A 130 9.00 3.07 2.26
C HIS A 130 8.22 2.85 0.98
N PHE A 131 6.96 3.29 0.94
CA PHE A 131 6.12 3.26 -0.26
C PHE A 131 5.65 4.65 -0.65
N ASN A 132 5.69 4.93 -1.95
CA ASN A 132 5.00 6.05 -2.57
C ASN A 132 4.29 5.56 -3.84
N PHE A 133 2.96 5.66 -3.89
CA PHE A 133 2.13 5.23 -5.01
C PHE A 133 1.74 6.43 -5.87
N ALA A 134 1.67 6.22 -7.17
CA ALA A 134 1.25 7.23 -8.16
C ALA A 134 0.26 6.63 -9.15
N LYS A 135 -0.73 7.43 -9.54
CA LYS A 135 -1.74 7.06 -10.53
C LYS A 135 -1.18 7.17 -11.94
N GLY A 136 -1.43 6.15 -12.74
CA GLY A 136 -0.99 6.09 -14.13
C GLY A 136 0.38 5.44 -14.32
N ARG A 137 0.88 5.53 -15.57
CA ARG A 137 2.22 5.08 -15.91
C ARG A 137 3.27 6.03 -15.36
N TYR A 138 4.49 5.52 -15.21
CA TYR A 138 5.62 6.29 -14.68
C TYR A 138 5.80 7.63 -15.40
N ALA A 139 5.66 8.72 -14.65
CA ALA A 139 5.70 10.08 -15.13
C ALA A 139 6.88 10.90 -14.57
N ASN A 140 7.90 10.22 -14.05
CA ASN A 140 9.07 10.81 -13.41
C ASN A 140 8.82 11.25 -11.95
N TRP A 141 9.78 11.96 -11.39
CA TRP A 141 9.78 12.49 -10.04
C TRP A 141 9.42 13.97 -10.03
N GLU A 142 8.96 14.45 -8.87
CA GLU A 142 8.78 15.86 -8.58
C GLU A 142 9.26 16.18 -7.15
N GLN A 143 9.67 17.43 -6.94
CA GLN A 143 9.95 17.95 -5.61
C GLN A 143 8.73 18.65 -5.05
N VAL A 144 8.45 18.45 -3.76
CA VAL A 144 7.31 19.06 -3.08
C VAL A 144 7.74 19.89 -1.87
N PRO A 145 7.08 21.05 -1.63
CA PRO A 145 7.36 21.87 -0.46
C PRO A 145 6.93 21.12 0.83
N PRO A 146 7.41 21.51 2.03
CA PRO A 146 8.30 22.65 2.27
C PRO A 146 9.79 22.33 2.07
N ASN A 147 10.21 21.05 2.08
CA ASN A 147 11.60 20.64 2.16
C ASN A 147 12.20 20.22 0.81
N ASN A 148 11.46 20.38 -0.29
CA ASN A 148 11.82 19.89 -1.63
C ASN A 148 12.09 18.38 -1.63
N ASN A 149 11.33 17.63 -0.84
CA ASN A 149 11.41 16.19 -0.84
C ASN A 149 10.89 15.60 -2.17
N TRP A 150 11.43 14.46 -2.54
CA TRP A 150 11.08 13.78 -3.76
C TRP A 150 9.90 12.82 -3.59
N GLN A 151 8.97 12.87 -4.53
CA GLN A 151 7.92 11.86 -4.71
C GLN A 151 7.71 11.58 -6.20
N LEU A 152 7.00 10.52 -6.53
CA LEU A 152 6.56 10.28 -7.90
C LEU A 152 5.56 11.36 -8.32
N LYS A 153 5.63 11.82 -9.57
CA LYS A 153 4.56 12.66 -10.15
C LYS A 153 3.25 11.87 -10.15
N ASN A 154 2.14 12.57 -9.93
CA ASN A 154 0.80 12.00 -9.77
C ASN A 154 0.69 11.10 -8.54
N SER A 155 1.48 11.35 -7.51
CA SER A 155 1.36 10.63 -6.24
C SER A 155 -0.06 10.68 -5.69
N MET A 156 -0.46 9.61 -5.06
CA MET A 156 -1.78 9.46 -4.44
C MET A 156 -1.67 8.83 -3.05
N HIS A 157 -2.65 9.11 -2.23
CA HIS A 157 -2.76 8.50 -0.91
C HIS A 157 -2.81 6.98 -1.02
N ILE A 158 -1.97 6.27 -0.26
CA ILE A 158 -1.89 4.80 -0.33
C ILE A 158 -3.23 4.14 0.05
N TYR A 159 -3.98 4.72 1.01
CA TYR A 159 -5.31 4.24 1.41
C TYR A 159 -6.41 4.48 0.36
N ASN A 160 -6.18 5.37 -0.62
CA ASN A 160 -7.02 5.53 -1.82
C ASN A 160 -6.56 4.62 -2.97
N ALA A 161 -5.29 4.22 -2.95
CA ALA A 161 -4.73 3.31 -3.93
C ALA A 161 -5.09 1.85 -3.62
N CYS A 162 -4.78 1.38 -2.41
CA CYS A 162 -4.76 -0.04 -2.07
C CYS A 162 -5.94 -0.47 -1.21
N TYR A 163 -6.58 -1.58 -1.60
CA TYR A 163 -7.51 -2.30 -0.73
C TYR A 163 -6.77 -3.14 0.31
N VAL A 164 -7.34 -3.26 1.51
CA VAL A 164 -6.75 -4.00 2.65
C VAL A 164 -7.40 -5.38 2.87
N ASN A 165 -7.71 -6.10 1.81
CA ASN A 165 -8.24 -7.45 1.89
C ASN A 165 -7.21 -8.40 2.55
N ASP A 166 -7.65 -9.13 3.58
CA ASP A 166 -6.81 -10.05 4.36
C ASP A 166 -5.55 -9.40 4.98
N THR A 167 -5.55 -8.07 5.09
CA THR A 167 -4.54 -7.31 5.81
C THR A 167 -5.07 -6.93 7.19
N VAL A 168 -4.34 -7.28 8.24
CA VAL A 168 -4.66 -6.89 9.61
C VAL A 168 -4.16 -5.47 9.87
N ILE A 169 -5.05 -4.53 10.17
CA ILE A 169 -4.67 -3.16 10.51
C ILE A 169 -4.31 -3.09 11.99
N VAL A 170 -3.04 -2.81 12.28
CA VAL A 170 -2.50 -2.64 13.63
C VAL A 170 -2.35 -1.15 13.96
N GLN A 171 -1.77 -0.38 13.06
CA GLN A 171 -1.60 1.07 13.16
C GLN A 171 -1.82 1.69 11.78
N GLY A 172 -2.96 2.35 11.59
CA GLY A 172 -3.38 2.92 10.30
C GLY A 172 -3.59 4.43 10.31
N TYR A 173 -3.22 5.15 11.39
CA TYR A 173 -3.38 6.60 11.57
C TYR A 173 -4.82 7.11 11.32
N ASN A 174 -5.83 6.28 11.58
CA ASN A 174 -7.25 6.59 11.35
C ASN A 174 -7.62 6.92 9.88
N HIS A 175 -6.78 6.55 8.92
CA HIS A 175 -7.15 6.64 7.52
C HIS A 175 -8.28 5.67 7.17
N ASN A 176 -9.06 6.00 6.15
CA ASN A 176 -10.16 5.16 5.69
C ASN A 176 -9.64 4.03 4.79
N TRP A 177 -9.13 2.97 5.38
CA TRP A 177 -8.71 1.77 4.68
C TRP A 177 -9.91 0.94 4.21
N ILE A 178 -9.96 0.62 2.93
CA ILE A 178 -11.12 0.01 2.28
C ILE A 178 -10.85 -1.46 1.94
N THR A 179 -11.82 -2.33 2.24
CA THR A 179 -11.84 -3.73 1.81
C THR A 179 -12.71 -3.87 0.55
N TYR A 180 -12.22 -4.54 -0.48
CA TYR A 180 -12.98 -4.82 -1.70
C TYR A 180 -14.10 -5.83 -1.41
N GLN A 181 -15.33 -5.46 -1.70
CA GLN A 181 -16.55 -6.25 -1.40
C GLN A 181 -17.10 -7.02 -2.60
N GLY A 182 -16.32 -7.17 -3.68
CA GLY A 182 -16.79 -7.91 -4.86
C GLY A 182 -17.87 -7.16 -5.65
N GLY A 183 -17.55 -6.62 -6.82
CA GLY A 183 -18.51 -6.04 -7.77
C GLY A 183 -19.21 -4.73 -7.38
N VAL A 184 -19.09 -4.27 -6.15
CA VAL A 184 -19.67 -3.01 -5.68
C VAL A 184 -18.56 -2.04 -5.34
N THR A 185 -18.34 -1.03 -6.17
CA THR A 185 -17.55 0.14 -5.78
C THR A 185 -18.33 0.87 -4.68
N PRO A 186 -17.80 1.07 -3.45
CA PRO A 186 -18.53 1.81 -2.41
C PRO A 186 -18.85 3.20 -2.93
N THR A 187 -20.13 3.56 -2.94
CA THR A 187 -20.54 4.94 -3.24
C THR A 187 -20.08 5.85 -2.09
N GLU A 188 -19.93 7.15 -2.35
CA GLU A 188 -19.58 8.15 -1.32
C GLU A 188 -20.48 8.02 -0.06
N LYS A 189 -21.77 7.67 -0.25
CA LYS A 189 -22.71 7.44 0.86
C LYS A 189 -22.42 6.17 1.67
N GLU A 190 -21.79 5.18 1.07
CA GLU A 190 -21.44 3.92 1.75
C GLU A 190 -20.10 4.01 2.46
N LYS A 191 -19.16 4.84 1.98
CA LYS A 191 -17.90 5.15 2.65
C LYS A 191 -18.10 5.69 4.06
N HIS A 192 -19.23 6.36 4.33
CA HIS A 192 -19.58 6.89 5.65
C HIS A 192 -20.40 5.93 6.53
N LYS A 193 -20.75 4.74 6.06
CA LYS A 193 -21.59 3.78 6.81
C LYS A 193 -20.82 2.68 7.53
N PHE A 194 -19.49 2.74 7.63
CA PHE A 194 -18.69 1.72 8.30
C PHE A 194 -18.31 2.11 9.75
N PRO A 195 -18.17 1.17 10.66
CA PRO A 195 -18.97 0.08 11.21
C PRO A 195 -19.42 0.28 12.66
N TRP A 196 -19.54 1.53 13.15
CA TRP A 196 -19.98 1.80 14.52
C TRP A 196 -21.40 1.27 14.80
N VAL A 197 -22.24 1.16 13.77
CA VAL A 197 -23.63 0.71 13.90
C VAL A 197 -23.73 -0.80 14.17
N LEU A 198 -22.81 -1.61 13.63
CA LEU A 198 -22.81 -3.05 13.87
C LEU A 198 -22.26 -3.41 15.24
N TYR A 199 -21.29 -2.66 15.75
CA TYR A 199 -20.76 -2.85 17.11
C TYR A 199 -21.79 -2.43 18.18
N ALA A 200 -22.48 -1.32 17.96
CA ALA A 200 -23.55 -0.84 18.85
C ALA A 200 -24.76 -1.80 18.88
N LYS A 201 -25.12 -2.44 17.76
CA LYS A 201 -26.17 -3.47 17.72
C LYS A 201 -25.79 -4.76 18.47
N LYS A 202 -24.51 -5.15 18.43
CA LYS A 202 -24.03 -6.34 19.17
C LYS A 202 -23.98 -6.12 20.68
N LEU A 203 -23.80 -4.88 21.14
CA LEU A 203 -23.80 -4.54 22.55
C LEU A 203 -25.22 -4.35 23.14
N ARG A 204 -26.22 -3.98 22.32
CA ARG A 204 -27.61 -3.86 22.78
C ARG A 204 -28.33 -5.20 22.99
N ASN A 205 -27.83 -6.28 22.39
CA ASN A 205 -28.43 -7.62 22.53
C ASN A 205 -27.80 -8.48 23.64
N LYS A 206 -26.94 -7.89 24.49
CA LYS A 206 -26.36 -8.54 25.68
C LYS A 206 -26.76 -7.83 26.97
N SER A 207 -28.04 -7.53 27.15
CA SER A 207 -28.53 -7.17 28.46
C SER A 207 -29.75 -8.02 28.78
N TYR A 208 -29.60 -8.73 29.92
CA TYR A 208 -30.61 -9.42 30.72
C TYR A 208 -31.05 -10.82 30.27
N TYR A 209 -30.41 -11.82 30.87
CA TYR A 209 -31.03 -12.65 31.89
C TYR A 209 -29.94 -13.11 32.84
#